data_8bd9148c72ce32526357f00ce2ba4768
#
_entry.id   8bd9148c72ce32526357f00ce2ba4768
#
_cell.length_a   1.000
_cell.length_b   1.000
_cell.length_c   1.000
_cell.angle_alpha   90.00
_cell.angle_beta   90.00
_cell.angle_gamma   90.00
#
_symmetry.space_group_name_H-M   'P 1'
#
loop_
_entity.id
_entity.type
_entity.pdbx_description
1 polymer ?
#
loop_
_entity_poly.entity_id
_entity_poly.type
_entity_poly.pdbx_seq_one_letter_code
_entity_poly.pdbx_strand_id
1 'polypeptide(L)'
;DVLSIGLACGGQIQVLIEPSVGSERHWIGYAYQAVHDRNVSTLMRELDVTNLDQPVVGTEWLRASHADFGRRTGLDIDHSVFLQTFRPERRAIIIGGVHIAQALVTGLQSLEFDVLVVDPREVWANAERFPTCTIINQWPDDALTDIGIDSETAIIALTHDPKFDDPALLLALNSSAFYVGALGGTKSA
;
A
#
# COMPACT_ATOMS: atom_id res chain seq x y z
N ASP A 1 12.83 32.77 -9.99
CA ASP A 1 13.08 33.00 -8.55
C ASP A 1 13.27 31.63 -7.88
N VAL A 2 14.52 31.31 -7.58
CA VAL A 2 14.83 30.14 -6.77
C VAL A 2 14.47 30.46 -5.32
N LEU A 3 13.32 30.02 -4.88
CA LEU A 3 12.98 30.05 -3.46
C LEU A 3 13.93 29.07 -2.74
N SER A 4 14.90 29.59 -2.04
CA SER A 4 15.75 28.83 -1.13
C SER A 4 14.90 28.40 0.08
N ILE A 5 14.35 27.19 0.03
CA ILE A 5 13.72 26.57 1.19
C ILE A 5 14.85 26.02 2.05
N GLY A 6 15.15 26.70 3.15
CA GLY A 6 16.09 26.21 4.15
C GLY A 6 15.49 24.98 4.86
N LEU A 7 16.07 23.81 4.65
CA LEU A 7 15.75 22.64 5.45
C LEU A 7 16.38 22.78 6.84
N ALA A 8 15.65 22.41 7.89
CA ALA A 8 16.13 22.49 9.27
C ALA A 8 17.43 21.72 9.53
N CYS A 9 17.76 20.73 8.67
CA CYS A 9 19.00 19.95 8.71
C CYS A 9 20.10 20.51 7.78
N GLY A 10 19.92 21.68 7.10
CA GLY A 10 20.90 22.26 6.18
C GLY A 10 21.04 21.50 4.85
N GLY A 11 20.14 20.55 4.54
CA GLY A 11 20.17 19.79 3.30
C GLY A 11 19.70 20.59 2.08
N GLN A 12 19.94 20.03 0.90
CA GLN A 12 19.46 20.54 -0.38
C GLN A 12 18.41 19.57 -0.96
N ILE A 13 17.36 20.12 -1.57
CA ILE A 13 16.38 19.36 -2.34
C ILE A 13 16.37 19.88 -3.78
N GLN A 14 16.18 18.97 -4.71
CA GLN A 14 15.91 19.30 -6.11
C GLN A 14 14.45 18.94 -6.39
N VAL A 15 13.73 19.85 -7.03
CA VAL A 15 12.31 19.68 -7.37
C VAL A 15 12.14 19.79 -8.87
N LEU A 16 11.62 18.73 -9.49
CA LEU A 16 11.18 18.76 -10.87
C LEU A 16 9.72 19.26 -10.90
N ILE A 17 9.48 20.37 -11.61
CA ILE A 17 8.17 20.93 -11.82
C ILE A 17 7.79 20.73 -13.28
N GLU A 18 6.77 19.89 -13.52
CA GLU A 18 6.20 19.69 -14.84
C GLU A 18 4.87 20.44 -14.93
N PRO A 19 4.77 21.49 -15.74
CA PRO A 19 3.49 22.14 -16.00
C PRO A 19 2.60 21.22 -16.82
N SER A 20 1.61 20.58 -16.18
CA SER A 20 0.66 19.70 -16.84
C SER A 20 -0.36 20.50 -17.67
N VAL A 21 -0.05 20.84 -18.92
CA VAL A 21 -0.98 21.56 -19.81
C VAL A 21 -1.35 20.66 -20.99
N GLY A 22 -2.67 20.51 -21.25
CA GLY A 22 -3.17 19.86 -22.46
C GLY A 22 -3.18 18.32 -22.43
N SER A 23 -2.93 17.72 -23.60
CA SER A 23 -3.05 16.27 -23.85
C SER A 23 -1.98 15.39 -23.17
N GLU A 24 -0.96 15.99 -22.57
CA GLU A 24 0.14 15.24 -21.91
C GLU A 24 -0.24 14.68 -20.53
N ARG A 25 -1.48 14.88 -20.08
CA ARG A 25 -1.97 14.42 -18.78
C ARG A 25 -2.34 12.93 -18.72
N HIS A 26 -2.12 12.17 -19.77
CA HIS A 26 -2.51 10.75 -19.81
C HIS A 26 -1.95 9.93 -18.65
N TRP A 27 -0.74 10.25 -18.19
CA TRP A 27 -0.12 9.55 -17.08
C TRP A 27 -0.87 9.71 -15.75
N ILE A 28 -1.53 10.86 -15.52
CA ILE A 28 -2.34 11.08 -14.30
C ILE A 28 -3.53 10.11 -14.29
N GLY A 29 -4.19 9.93 -15.43
CA GLY A 29 -5.28 8.97 -15.57
C GLY A 29 -4.80 7.52 -15.34
N TYR A 30 -3.64 7.16 -15.88
CA TYR A 30 -3.04 5.85 -15.65
C TYR A 30 -2.65 5.64 -14.18
N ALA A 31 -2.05 6.65 -13.54
CA ALA A 31 -1.71 6.59 -12.12
C ALA A 31 -2.94 6.42 -11.25
N TYR A 32 -3.97 7.23 -11.50
CA TYR A 32 -5.25 7.15 -10.79
C TYR A 32 -5.87 5.76 -10.95
N GLN A 33 -5.97 5.26 -12.18
CA GLN A 33 -6.56 3.95 -12.44
C GLN A 33 -5.75 2.83 -11.77
N ALA A 34 -4.42 2.87 -11.84
CA ALA A 34 -3.58 1.88 -11.20
C ALA A 34 -3.79 1.83 -9.68
N VAL A 35 -3.82 3.00 -9.02
CA VAL A 35 -4.08 3.10 -7.58
C VAL A 35 -5.50 2.61 -7.24
N HIS A 36 -6.48 2.99 -8.06
CA HIS A 36 -7.88 2.57 -7.89
C HIS A 36 -8.04 1.05 -8.00
N ASP A 37 -7.37 0.44 -8.98
CA ASP A 37 -7.39 -1.02 -9.21
C ASP A 37 -6.42 -1.77 -8.27
N ARG A 38 -5.90 -1.07 -7.27
CA ARG A 38 -4.96 -1.58 -6.27
C ARG A 38 -3.67 -2.17 -6.87
N ASN A 39 -3.20 -1.59 -7.96
CA ASN A 39 -1.94 -1.95 -8.61
C ASN A 39 -0.83 -0.94 -8.28
N VAL A 40 0.35 -1.45 -7.99
CA VAL A 40 1.56 -0.62 -7.92
C VAL A 40 2.06 -0.36 -9.33
N SER A 41 2.37 0.90 -9.63
CA SER A 41 2.88 1.30 -10.93
C SER A 41 3.92 2.41 -10.79
N THR A 42 4.83 2.50 -11.75
CA THR A 42 5.92 3.49 -11.72
C THR A 42 5.97 4.25 -13.04
N LEU A 43 6.03 5.56 -12.95
CA LEU A 43 6.34 6.45 -14.05
C LEU A 43 7.83 6.73 -14.03
N MET A 44 8.51 6.40 -15.11
CA MET A 44 9.92 6.70 -15.33
C MET A 44 10.04 7.91 -16.25
N ARG A 45 10.86 8.87 -15.86
CA ARG A 45 11.23 10.02 -16.68
C ARG A 45 12.72 10.00 -16.92
N GLU A 46 13.12 9.96 -18.18
CA GLU A 46 14.50 10.21 -18.57
C GLU A 46 14.78 11.70 -18.49
N LEU A 47 15.89 12.06 -17.86
CA LEU A 47 16.26 13.44 -17.60
C LEU A 47 17.54 13.81 -18.32
N ASP A 48 17.55 14.95 -19.00
CA ASP A 48 18.76 15.64 -19.38
C ASP A 48 19.15 16.62 -18.27
N VAL A 49 20.01 16.18 -17.38
CA VAL A 49 20.47 16.99 -16.24
C VAL A 49 21.34 18.19 -16.65
N THR A 50 21.75 18.26 -17.94
CA THR A 50 22.50 19.39 -18.50
C THR A 50 21.61 20.49 -19.05
N ASN A 51 20.35 20.18 -19.34
CA ASN A 51 19.35 21.12 -19.84
C ASN A 51 18.22 21.34 -18.81
N LEU A 52 18.46 22.27 -17.89
CA LEU A 52 17.52 22.55 -16.81
C LEU A 52 16.22 23.25 -17.24
N ASP A 53 16.18 23.79 -18.47
CA ASP A 53 14.98 24.44 -19.01
C ASP A 53 13.97 23.39 -19.56
N GLN A 54 14.48 22.27 -20.07
CA GLN A 54 13.69 21.14 -20.55
C GLN A 54 14.32 19.82 -20.10
N PRO A 55 14.25 19.50 -18.80
CA PRO A 55 15.00 18.39 -18.25
C PRO A 55 14.39 17.02 -18.60
N VAL A 56 13.13 16.93 -19.00
CA VAL A 56 12.49 15.64 -19.35
C VAL A 56 12.62 15.39 -20.84
N VAL A 57 13.36 14.34 -21.20
CA VAL A 57 13.58 13.94 -22.61
C VAL A 57 12.80 12.68 -23.00
N GLY A 58 12.34 11.91 -22.05
CA GLY A 58 11.54 10.71 -22.26
C GLY A 58 10.63 10.40 -21.06
N THR A 59 9.51 9.73 -21.34
CA THR A 59 8.57 9.29 -20.29
C THR A 59 8.07 7.89 -20.63
N GLU A 60 8.20 6.96 -19.70
CA GLU A 60 7.73 5.60 -19.82
C GLU A 60 6.90 5.18 -18.59
N TRP A 61 5.82 4.45 -18.84
CA TRP A 61 4.98 3.88 -17.81
C TRP A 61 5.34 2.42 -17.57
N LEU A 62 5.90 2.14 -16.38
CA LEU A 62 6.31 0.81 -15.97
C LEU A 62 5.23 0.18 -15.09
N ARG A 63 4.73 -0.98 -15.50
CA ARG A 63 3.85 -1.79 -14.66
C ARG A 63 4.68 -2.58 -13.63
N ALA A 64 4.05 -2.98 -12.53
CA ALA A 64 4.66 -3.60 -11.34
C ALA A 64 5.53 -4.86 -11.56
N SER A 65 5.63 -5.39 -12.78
CA SER A 65 6.46 -6.55 -13.10
C SER A 65 7.97 -6.26 -13.13
N HIS A 66 8.38 -5.00 -13.10
CA HIS A 66 9.79 -4.62 -12.99
C HIS A 66 10.18 -4.55 -11.51
N ALA A 67 10.54 -5.70 -10.94
CA ALA A 67 10.84 -5.88 -9.52
C ALA A 67 11.93 -4.94 -8.98
N ASP A 68 12.83 -4.45 -9.82
CA ASP A 68 13.96 -3.60 -9.42
C ASP A 68 13.56 -2.14 -9.20
N PHE A 69 12.51 -1.65 -9.86
CA PHE A 69 12.07 -0.26 -9.76
C PHE A 69 10.85 -0.06 -8.83
N GLY A 70 10.12 -1.11 -8.50
CA GLY A 70 8.80 -1.06 -7.85
C GLY A 70 8.75 -0.50 -6.42
N ARG A 71 9.85 -0.06 -5.84
CA ARG A 71 9.88 0.37 -4.43
C ARG A 71 10.37 1.77 -4.16
N ARG A 72 10.86 2.51 -5.15
CA ARG A 72 11.46 3.82 -4.91
C ARG A 72 10.82 4.90 -5.78
N THR A 73 10.39 5.98 -5.13
CA THR A 73 10.28 7.28 -5.77
C THR A 73 11.61 8.01 -5.53
N GLY A 74 12.26 8.47 -6.59
CA GLY A 74 13.53 9.17 -6.48
C GLY A 74 14.30 9.26 -7.77
N LEU A 75 15.39 10.00 -7.72
CA LEU A 75 16.33 10.18 -8.82
C LEU A 75 17.38 9.07 -8.78
N ASP A 76 17.52 8.37 -9.89
CA ASP A 76 18.66 7.52 -10.20
C ASP A 76 19.65 8.34 -11.04
N ILE A 77 20.71 8.83 -10.39
CA ILE A 77 21.69 9.73 -11.01
C ILE A 77 22.52 8.99 -12.06
N ASP A 78 22.84 7.72 -11.80
CA ASP A 78 23.71 6.93 -12.69
C ASP A 78 23.04 6.68 -14.04
N HIS A 79 21.71 6.57 -14.05
CA HIS A 79 20.92 6.36 -15.26
C HIS A 79 20.20 7.62 -15.75
N SER A 80 20.35 8.76 -15.06
CA SER A 80 19.65 10.03 -15.39
C SER A 80 18.13 9.84 -15.51
N VAL A 81 17.53 9.04 -14.62
CA VAL A 81 16.10 8.79 -14.60
C VAL A 81 15.47 9.20 -13.27
N PHE A 82 14.28 9.77 -13.34
CA PHE A 82 13.43 9.99 -12.17
C PHE A 82 12.29 8.99 -12.18
N LEU A 83 12.19 8.24 -11.09
CA LEU A 83 11.13 7.25 -10.87
C LEU A 83 10.09 7.81 -9.92
N GLN A 84 8.83 7.75 -10.32
CA GLN A 84 7.71 8.11 -9.47
C GLN A 84 6.77 6.91 -9.33
N THR A 85 6.76 6.30 -8.14
CA THR A 85 5.94 5.13 -7.86
C THR A 85 4.63 5.54 -7.23
N PHE A 86 3.53 5.08 -7.83
CA PHE A 86 2.17 5.23 -7.34
C PHE A 86 1.73 3.92 -6.72
N ARG A 87 1.21 4.00 -5.48
CA ARG A 87 0.78 2.85 -4.70
C ARG A 87 -0.61 3.08 -4.16
N PRO A 88 -1.46 2.06 -4.08
CA PRO A 88 -2.67 2.14 -3.28
C PRO A 88 -2.30 2.32 -1.79
N GLU A 89 -3.23 2.84 -1.02
CA GLU A 89 -3.09 2.86 0.43
C GLU A 89 -2.86 1.44 0.97
N ARG A 90 -1.95 1.33 1.92
CA ARG A 90 -1.74 0.07 2.61
C ARG A 90 -2.97 -0.30 3.40
N ARG A 91 -3.34 -1.55 3.33
CA ARG A 91 -4.44 -2.06 4.15
C ARG A 91 -3.98 -3.20 5.05
N ALA A 92 -4.67 -3.32 6.18
CA ALA A 92 -4.50 -4.43 7.09
C ALA A 92 -5.84 -5.15 7.27
N ILE A 93 -5.87 -6.44 6.98
CA ILE A 93 -7.03 -7.29 7.19
C ILE A 93 -6.78 -8.12 8.44
N ILE A 94 -7.57 -7.85 9.48
CA ILE A 94 -7.49 -8.52 10.78
C ILE A 94 -8.54 -9.62 10.82
N ILE A 95 -8.10 -10.86 10.96
CA ILE A 95 -8.99 -12.00 11.15
C ILE A 95 -9.25 -12.18 12.64
N GLY A 96 -10.50 -11.92 13.04
CA GLY A 96 -10.97 -12.00 14.41
C GLY A 96 -11.16 -10.66 15.10
N GLY A 97 -12.41 -10.32 15.42
CA GLY A 97 -12.80 -9.14 16.20
C GLY A 97 -12.53 -9.26 17.70
N VAL A 98 -11.48 -9.95 18.09
CA VAL A 98 -11.10 -10.20 19.49
C VAL A 98 -10.60 -8.93 20.20
N HIS A 99 -10.37 -9.01 21.50
CA HIS A 99 -10.03 -7.83 22.30
C HIS A 99 -8.74 -7.12 21.82
N ILE A 100 -7.71 -7.88 21.46
CA ILE A 100 -6.44 -7.32 20.99
C ILE A 100 -6.58 -6.59 19.65
N ALA A 101 -7.56 -6.98 18.81
CA ALA A 101 -7.83 -6.33 17.54
C ALA A 101 -8.19 -4.85 17.72
N GLN A 102 -8.90 -4.47 18.80
CA GLN A 102 -9.29 -3.08 19.04
C GLN A 102 -8.07 -2.16 19.23
N ALA A 103 -7.08 -2.61 19.97
CA ALA A 103 -5.83 -1.86 20.15
C ALA A 103 -5.01 -1.82 18.85
N LEU A 104 -4.97 -2.93 18.13
CA LEU A 104 -4.24 -3.04 16.87
C LEU A 104 -4.84 -2.12 15.79
N VAL A 105 -6.16 -2.05 15.67
CA VAL A 105 -6.86 -1.13 14.76
C VAL A 105 -6.41 0.30 14.98
N THR A 106 -6.42 0.77 16.24
CA THR A 106 -5.99 2.14 16.58
C THR A 106 -4.53 2.39 16.18
N GLY A 107 -3.64 1.43 16.43
CA GLY A 107 -2.22 1.54 16.05
C GLY A 107 -2.03 1.58 14.54
N LEU A 108 -2.71 0.72 13.79
CA LEU A 108 -2.60 0.66 12.33
C LEU A 108 -3.17 1.92 11.67
N GLN A 109 -4.30 2.43 12.16
CA GLN A 109 -4.88 3.69 11.64
C GLN A 109 -3.97 4.89 11.90
N SER A 110 -3.24 4.93 13.01
CA SER A 110 -2.25 5.98 13.26
C SER A 110 -1.04 5.93 12.31
N LEU A 111 -0.85 4.80 11.64
CA LEU A 111 0.13 4.57 10.58
C LEU A 111 -0.49 4.66 9.17
N GLU A 112 -1.68 5.24 9.06
CA GLU A 112 -2.41 5.47 7.81
C GLU A 112 -2.76 4.18 7.03
N PHE A 113 -3.00 3.08 7.75
CA PHE A 113 -3.54 1.87 7.13
C PHE A 113 -5.07 1.96 7.01
N ASP A 114 -5.60 1.53 5.86
CA ASP A 114 -7.00 1.12 5.74
C ASP A 114 -7.19 -0.22 6.46
N VAL A 115 -8.03 -0.24 7.50
CA VAL A 115 -8.17 -1.40 8.37
C VAL A 115 -9.53 -2.07 8.19
N LEU A 116 -9.49 -3.36 7.90
CA LEU A 116 -10.66 -4.22 7.80
C LEU A 116 -10.61 -5.27 8.91
N VAL A 117 -11.75 -5.50 9.57
CA VAL A 117 -11.91 -6.57 10.56
C VAL A 117 -12.88 -7.61 10.03
N VAL A 118 -12.40 -8.84 9.88
CA VAL A 118 -13.15 -9.99 9.37
C VAL A 118 -13.46 -10.95 10.53
N ASP A 119 -14.71 -11.12 10.85
CA ASP A 119 -15.16 -12.13 11.82
C ASP A 119 -16.64 -12.47 11.55
N PRO A 120 -17.00 -13.72 11.29
CA PRO A 120 -18.40 -14.10 11.03
C PRO A 120 -19.31 -13.90 12.24
N ARG A 121 -18.75 -13.70 13.41
CA ARG A 121 -19.50 -13.55 14.66
C ARG A 121 -19.75 -12.07 14.95
N GLU A 122 -20.93 -11.57 14.67
CA GLU A 122 -21.32 -10.16 14.88
C GLU A 122 -21.11 -9.67 16.32
N VAL A 123 -21.17 -10.56 17.31
CA VAL A 123 -20.89 -10.22 18.72
C VAL A 123 -19.44 -9.75 18.89
N TRP A 124 -18.52 -10.25 18.07
CA TRP A 124 -17.11 -9.88 18.13
C TRP A 124 -16.75 -8.75 17.17
N ALA A 125 -17.33 -8.70 15.99
CA ALA A 125 -17.08 -7.68 14.97
C ALA A 125 -18.36 -6.89 14.68
N ASN A 126 -18.49 -5.73 15.33
CA ASN A 126 -19.62 -4.81 15.18
C ASN A 126 -19.15 -3.35 15.34
N ALA A 127 -20.00 -2.41 14.91
CA ALA A 127 -19.71 -0.98 14.88
C ALA A 127 -19.49 -0.36 16.28
N GLU A 128 -20.03 -0.95 17.34
CA GLU A 128 -19.78 -0.48 18.71
C GLU A 128 -18.32 -0.74 19.12
N ARG A 129 -17.79 -1.91 18.74
CA ARG A 129 -16.41 -2.31 19.06
C ARG A 129 -15.38 -1.75 18.09
N PHE A 130 -15.76 -1.54 16.85
CA PHE A 130 -14.88 -1.08 15.77
C PHE A 130 -15.53 0.08 14.99
N PRO A 131 -15.69 1.26 15.62
CA PRO A 131 -16.44 2.37 15.03
C PRO A 131 -15.75 3.05 13.84
N THR A 132 -14.47 2.81 13.65
CA THR A 132 -13.62 3.55 12.71
C THR A 132 -13.03 2.72 11.58
N CYS A 133 -13.38 1.43 11.48
CA CYS A 133 -12.87 0.57 10.41
C CYS A 133 -14.00 -0.22 9.72
N THR A 134 -13.69 -0.78 8.58
CA THR A 134 -14.62 -1.64 7.84
C THR A 134 -14.75 -2.99 8.51
N ILE A 135 -16.00 -3.43 8.73
CA ILE A 135 -16.32 -4.71 9.34
C ILE A 135 -16.93 -5.63 8.29
N ILE A 136 -16.44 -6.86 8.23
CA ILE A 136 -16.90 -7.89 7.30
C ILE A 136 -17.29 -9.12 8.10
N ASN A 137 -18.61 -9.39 8.20
CA ASN A 137 -19.15 -10.53 8.92
C ASN A 137 -19.31 -11.76 7.99
N GLN A 138 -18.16 -12.21 7.46
CA GLN A 138 -18.05 -13.39 6.60
C GLN A 138 -16.98 -14.35 7.15
N TRP A 139 -16.99 -15.58 6.66
CA TRP A 139 -15.88 -16.51 6.88
C TRP A 139 -14.59 -15.94 6.28
N PRO A 140 -13.44 -16.13 6.93
CA PRO A 140 -12.20 -15.50 6.51
C PRO A 140 -11.76 -15.84 5.08
N ASP A 141 -11.93 -17.07 4.64
CA ASP A 141 -11.59 -17.52 3.29
C ASP A 141 -12.48 -16.87 2.23
N ASP A 142 -13.78 -16.80 2.48
CA ASP A 142 -14.73 -16.11 1.59
C ASP A 142 -14.41 -14.62 1.53
N ALA A 143 -14.24 -13.97 2.69
CA ALA A 143 -13.92 -12.55 2.78
C ALA A 143 -12.61 -12.21 2.05
N LEU A 144 -11.54 -12.99 2.26
CA LEU A 144 -10.25 -12.75 1.61
C LEU A 144 -10.31 -12.97 0.10
N THR A 145 -11.14 -13.90 -0.36
CA THR A 145 -11.37 -14.15 -1.79
C THR A 145 -12.11 -12.96 -2.42
N ASP A 146 -13.16 -12.45 -1.77
CA ASP A 146 -13.95 -11.33 -2.27
C ASP A 146 -13.16 -10.01 -2.28
N ILE A 147 -12.38 -9.76 -1.21
CA ILE A 147 -11.53 -8.55 -1.08
C ILE A 147 -10.36 -8.59 -2.07
N GLY A 148 -9.80 -9.76 -2.34
CA GLY A 148 -8.54 -9.97 -3.03
C GLY A 148 -7.32 -9.53 -2.19
N ILE A 149 -6.20 -10.20 -2.30
CA ILE A 149 -4.98 -9.91 -1.55
C ILE A 149 -3.90 -9.44 -2.52
N ASP A 150 -3.46 -8.19 -2.34
CA ASP A 150 -2.42 -7.56 -3.15
C ASP A 150 -1.12 -7.31 -2.37
N SER A 151 -0.11 -6.74 -3.05
CA SER A 151 1.21 -6.48 -2.46
C SER A 151 1.25 -5.33 -1.43
N GLU A 152 0.15 -4.60 -1.25
CA GLU A 152 0.00 -3.56 -0.23
C GLU A 152 -0.97 -4.00 0.88
N THR A 153 -1.19 -5.32 1.01
CA THR A 153 -2.07 -5.93 2.02
C THR A 153 -1.27 -6.67 3.08
N ALA A 154 -1.57 -6.39 4.35
CA ALA A 154 -1.15 -7.18 5.51
C ALA A 154 -2.30 -8.06 6.00
N ILE A 155 -2.03 -9.31 6.34
CA ILE A 155 -3.01 -10.24 6.95
C ILE A 155 -2.56 -10.58 8.37
N ILE A 156 -3.47 -10.44 9.33
CA ILE A 156 -3.16 -10.65 10.75
C ILE A 156 -4.25 -11.53 11.38
N ALA A 157 -3.92 -12.79 11.70
CA ALA A 157 -4.83 -13.74 12.30
C ALA A 157 -4.70 -13.71 13.85
N LEU A 158 -5.81 -13.47 14.53
CA LEU A 158 -5.84 -13.22 15.97
C LEU A 158 -6.80 -14.12 16.76
N THR A 159 -7.53 -15.03 16.09
CA THR A 159 -8.61 -15.77 16.76
C THR A 159 -8.11 -16.90 17.65
N HIS A 160 -6.95 -17.47 17.38
CA HIS A 160 -6.43 -18.71 17.95
C HIS A 160 -7.33 -19.95 17.69
N ASP A 161 -8.31 -19.83 16.81
CA ASP A 161 -9.17 -20.92 16.42
C ASP A 161 -8.79 -21.36 15.00
N PRO A 162 -8.22 -22.58 14.83
CA PRO A 162 -7.80 -23.08 13.52
C PRO A 162 -8.89 -23.03 12.46
N LYS A 163 -10.16 -23.05 12.89
CA LYS A 163 -11.31 -22.98 12.01
C LYS A 163 -11.40 -21.66 11.24
N PHE A 164 -10.89 -20.56 11.84
CA PHE A 164 -10.86 -19.24 11.22
C PHE A 164 -9.46 -18.91 10.70
N ASP A 165 -8.44 -19.22 11.51
CA ASP A 165 -7.06 -18.79 11.21
C ASP A 165 -6.44 -19.64 10.09
N ASP A 166 -6.62 -20.97 10.06
CA ASP A 166 -5.98 -21.85 9.07
C ASP A 166 -6.41 -21.53 7.62
N PRO A 167 -7.72 -21.39 7.28
CA PRO A 167 -8.12 -21.03 5.92
C PRO A 167 -7.60 -19.66 5.50
N ALA A 168 -7.63 -18.68 6.40
CA ALA A 168 -7.10 -17.34 6.13
C ALA A 168 -5.60 -17.35 5.87
N LEU A 169 -4.83 -18.05 6.71
CA LEU A 169 -3.38 -18.17 6.58
C LEU A 169 -2.98 -18.91 5.31
N LEU A 170 -3.72 -19.95 4.94
CA LEU A 170 -3.45 -20.71 3.71
C LEU A 170 -3.59 -19.82 2.47
N LEU A 171 -4.63 -18.99 2.40
CA LEU A 171 -4.81 -18.03 1.31
C LEU A 171 -3.73 -16.93 1.35
N ALA A 172 -3.48 -16.38 2.54
CA ALA A 172 -2.51 -15.29 2.71
C ALA A 172 -1.09 -15.69 2.32
N LEU A 173 -0.63 -16.88 2.73
CA LEU A 173 0.71 -17.38 2.42
C LEU A 173 0.91 -17.71 0.94
N ASN A 174 -0.17 -17.98 0.19
CA ASN A 174 -0.13 -18.21 -1.25
C ASN A 174 -0.43 -16.93 -2.07
N SER A 175 -0.53 -15.77 -1.40
CA SER A 175 -0.84 -14.48 -2.02
C SER A 175 0.39 -13.59 -2.19
N SER A 176 0.17 -12.38 -2.69
CA SER A 176 1.19 -11.32 -2.76
C SER A 176 1.26 -10.44 -1.51
N ALA A 177 0.56 -10.78 -0.41
CA ALA A 177 0.59 -10.01 0.83
C ALA A 177 2.01 -9.67 1.27
N PHE A 178 2.27 -8.39 1.64
CA PHE A 178 3.60 -8.01 2.10
C PHE A 178 3.89 -8.46 3.53
N TYR A 179 2.85 -8.80 4.30
CA TYR A 179 2.95 -9.29 5.67
C TYR A 179 1.84 -10.29 5.98
N VAL A 180 2.22 -11.40 6.57
CA VAL A 180 1.30 -12.39 7.12
C VAL A 180 1.76 -12.72 8.53
N GLY A 181 0.90 -12.47 9.52
CA GLY A 181 1.17 -12.74 10.93
C GLY A 181 0.02 -13.49 11.59
N ALA A 182 0.37 -14.38 12.50
CA ALA A 182 -0.60 -15.08 13.32
C ALA A 182 -0.21 -14.97 14.79
N LEU A 183 -1.19 -14.72 15.65
CA LEU A 183 -0.99 -14.79 17.07
C LEU A 183 -1.03 -16.26 17.48
N GLY A 184 0.11 -16.80 17.93
CA GLY A 184 0.25 -18.19 18.35
C GLY A 184 0.72 -18.30 19.80
N GLY A 185 0.36 -19.42 20.46
CA GLY A 185 0.93 -19.80 21.74
C GLY A 185 1.87 -21.01 21.57
N THR A 186 2.68 -21.31 22.59
CA THR A 186 3.63 -22.43 22.61
C THR A 186 3.01 -23.81 22.35
N LYS A 187 1.67 -23.91 22.32
CA LYS A 187 0.93 -25.14 22.04
C LYS A 187 0.39 -25.21 20.61
N SER A 188 0.54 -24.14 19.82
CA SER A 188 0.00 -24.01 18.46
C SER A 188 1.11 -23.92 17.40
N ALA A 189 2.35 -24.19 17.79
CA ALA A 189 3.52 -24.20 16.90
C ALA A 189 3.95 -25.64 16.60
#